data_467eaa5e9444a5e09c03bf28646e2ba4
#
_entry.id   467eaa5e9444a5e09c03bf28646e2ba4
#
_cell.length_a   1.000
_cell.length_b   1.000
_cell.length_c   1.000
_cell.angle_alpha   90.00
_cell.angle_beta   90.00
_cell.angle_gamma   90.00
#
_symmetry.space_group_name_H-M   'P 1'
#
loop_
_entity.id
_entity.type
_entity.pdbx_description
1 polymer ?
#
loop_
_entity_poly.entity_id
_entity_poly.type
_entity_poly.pdbx_seq_one_letter_code
_entity_poly.pdbx_strand_id
1 'polypeptide(L)'
;MKKLKMPQAFTILIILTAVMALLTWVVPAGEYEKILTDSGSEPVAGTYSETARSGQGVSAVLQAPFSGFYDAVDIAVFILMVGSFLGVMNMTGALEAGIFRVLHIMNGREKWMIPIIMTLFALGGTTFGMSEETIAFYALILPIFIAAGYDAVTAVAVIMLGAGIGVLGSTVNPFATGIASGFAGISMGDGMILRLAIFIVGLVITVIYVMRYAELVRKDPARSLVADMRESNLKHFASPHDSAPALTGRRKAALALFAVTFIIMIYGVIPFDDMGISVLPSLGWWFPQLSALFLTMAVVTGLIYGLKEKEIINGVVSGAAELLGVAFIIGISRGITVIMNDGMITDTILHAGESLLSGLGSAAFTLINYLVFIPLSFLIPSTSGLATLSMPVLAPLADFAGVSRSLVITAFQSASGIVNMVTPTSAVVMGGLAIGRVPYDRWLKFVWKYLLIIFLLAGVMIVTAALAS
;
A
#
# COMPACT_ATOMS: atom_id res chain seq x y z
N MET A 1 -8.27 -28.46 22.28
CA MET A 1 -8.88 -27.24 21.70
C MET A 1 -8.45 -27.13 20.24
N LYS A 2 -9.37 -27.23 19.27
CA LYS A 2 -9.08 -26.95 17.86
C LYS A 2 -8.61 -25.49 17.79
N LYS A 3 -7.36 -25.25 17.36
CA LYS A 3 -6.90 -23.88 17.05
C LYS A 3 -7.86 -23.33 16.00
N LEU A 4 -8.64 -22.33 16.36
CA LEU A 4 -9.43 -21.55 15.40
C LEU A 4 -8.45 -21.05 14.33
N LYS A 5 -8.58 -21.55 13.11
CA LYS A 5 -7.84 -20.98 11.97
C LYS A 5 -8.45 -19.62 11.67
N MET A 6 -7.62 -18.62 11.49
CA MET A 6 -8.11 -17.31 11.04
C MET A 6 -8.85 -17.45 9.70
N PRO A 7 -9.96 -16.74 9.51
CA PRO A 7 -10.69 -16.72 8.25
C PRO A 7 -9.80 -16.21 7.09
N GLN A 8 -10.21 -16.51 5.88
CA GLN A 8 -9.58 -15.95 4.67
C GLN A 8 -9.89 -14.44 4.55
N ALA A 9 -9.10 -13.72 3.73
CA ALA A 9 -9.22 -12.29 3.52
C ALA A 9 -10.66 -11.81 3.26
N PHE A 10 -11.38 -12.46 2.35
CA PHE A 10 -12.78 -12.17 2.05
C PHE A 10 -13.68 -12.21 3.30
N THR A 11 -13.55 -13.25 4.09
CA THR A 11 -14.36 -13.43 5.31
C THR A 11 -14.05 -12.34 6.34
N ILE A 12 -12.77 -11.99 6.51
CA ILE A 12 -12.36 -10.92 7.42
C ILE A 12 -12.99 -9.59 7.01
N LEU A 13 -12.91 -9.25 5.72
CA LEU A 13 -13.45 -7.99 5.20
C LEU A 13 -14.97 -7.91 5.32
N ILE A 14 -15.70 -9.00 5.02
CA ILE A 14 -17.15 -9.04 5.20
C ILE A 14 -17.55 -8.90 6.68
N ILE A 15 -16.80 -9.56 7.60
CA ILE A 15 -17.02 -9.40 9.03
C ILE A 15 -16.80 -7.93 9.45
N LEU A 16 -15.70 -7.30 8.96
CA LEU A 16 -15.43 -5.90 9.25
C LEU A 16 -16.53 -4.97 8.71
N THR A 17 -17.01 -5.21 7.49
CA THR A 17 -18.14 -4.47 6.91
C THR A 17 -19.37 -4.57 7.79
N ALA A 18 -19.70 -5.78 8.27
CA ALA A 18 -20.84 -6.00 9.17
C ALA A 18 -20.64 -5.31 10.54
N VAL A 19 -19.42 -5.36 11.10
CA VAL A 19 -19.08 -4.65 12.34
C VAL A 19 -19.25 -3.14 12.16
N MET A 20 -18.76 -2.57 11.04
CA MET A 20 -18.92 -1.14 10.77
C MET A 20 -20.39 -0.76 10.59
N ALA A 21 -21.19 -1.59 9.93
CA ALA A 21 -22.63 -1.38 9.82
C ALA A 21 -23.32 -1.38 11.21
N LEU A 22 -22.94 -2.28 12.11
CA LEU A 22 -23.44 -2.27 13.50
C LEU A 22 -23.01 -0.99 14.23
N LEU A 23 -21.80 -0.51 14.02
CA LEU A 23 -21.32 0.74 14.62
C LEU A 23 -22.13 1.95 14.19
N THR A 24 -22.72 1.98 12.98
CA THR A 24 -23.60 3.08 12.54
C THR A 24 -24.90 3.18 13.35
N TRP A 25 -25.27 2.16 14.13
CA TRP A 25 -26.42 2.18 15.05
C TRP A 25 -26.03 2.65 16.46
N VAL A 26 -24.76 2.59 16.82
CA VAL A 26 -24.24 2.94 18.16
C VAL A 26 -23.59 4.31 18.16
N VAL A 27 -22.74 4.58 17.16
CA VAL A 27 -22.07 5.87 17.01
C VAL A 27 -23.08 6.90 16.50
N PRO A 28 -23.17 8.10 17.12
CA PRO A 28 -24.01 9.18 16.61
C PRO A 28 -23.62 9.53 15.17
N ALA A 29 -24.61 9.76 14.32
CA ALA A 29 -24.38 10.29 12.98
C ALA A 29 -24.13 11.79 13.10
N GLY A 30 -23.17 12.31 12.32
CA GLY A 30 -22.84 13.71 12.29
C GLY A 30 -21.98 14.07 11.11
N GLU A 31 -21.92 15.36 10.81
CA GLU A 31 -21.15 15.90 9.71
C GLU A 31 -20.57 17.27 10.04
N TYR A 32 -19.45 17.59 9.40
CA TYR A 32 -18.93 18.95 9.33
C TYR A 32 -19.58 19.68 8.15
N GLU A 33 -19.72 21.00 8.26
CA GLU A 33 -19.93 21.82 7.07
C GLU A 33 -18.77 21.63 6.12
N LYS A 34 -19.06 21.56 4.80
CA LYS A 34 -18.04 21.29 3.78
C LYS A 34 -18.00 22.42 2.78
N ILE A 35 -16.79 22.86 2.46
CA ILE A 35 -16.50 23.80 1.38
C ILE A 35 -15.93 23.06 0.18
N LEU A 36 -16.33 23.45 -1.02
CA LEU A 36 -15.75 22.90 -2.26
C LEU A 36 -14.50 23.73 -2.59
N THR A 37 -13.38 23.04 -2.69
CA THR A 37 -12.10 23.60 -3.12
C THR A 37 -11.62 22.88 -4.39
N ASP A 38 -10.55 23.37 -5.01
CA ASP A 38 -9.92 22.72 -6.16
C ASP A 38 -9.43 21.29 -5.80
N SER A 39 -9.19 21.02 -4.53
CA SER A 39 -8.75 19.73 -4.00
C SER A 39 -9.90 18.78 -3.61
N GLY A 40 -11.15 19.24 -3.68
CA GLY A 40 -12.35 18.48 -3.33
C GLY A 40 -13.20 19.13 -2.24
N SER A 41 -14.02 18.31 -1.56
CA SER A 41 -14.89 18.74 -0.45
C SER A 41 -14.13 18.67 0.87
N GLU A 42 -13.97 19.81 1.55
CA GLU A 42 -13.18 19.94 2.79
C GLU A 42 -14.07 20.23 3.99
N PRO A 43 -13.88 19.53 5.14
CA PRO A 43 -14.59 19.84 6.37
C PRO A 43 -14.07 21.14 7.00
N VAL A 44 -14.98 21.94 7.56
CA VAL A 44 -14.64 23.17 8.26
C VAL A 44 -14.55 22.87 9.77
N ALA A 45 -13.39 23.11 10.37
CA ALA A 45 -13.16 22.88 11.79
C ALA A 45 -14.17 23.65 12.68
N GLY A 46 -14.65 23.00 13.74
CA GLY A 46 -15.59 23.60 14.69
C GLY A 46 -17.04 23.69 14.20
N THR A 47 -17.39 23.18 13.02
CA THR A 47 -18.76 23.18 12.48
C THR A 47 -19.47 21.84 12.62
N TYR A 48 -18.85 20.87 13.33
CA TYR A 48 -19.47 19.56 13.53
C TYR A 48 -20.86 19.70 14.16
N SER A 49 -21.82 18.99 13.58
CA SER A 49 -23.18 18.88 14.10
C SER A 49 -23.69 17.46 14.01
N GLU A 50 -24.40 17.03 15.04
CA GLU A 50 -25.10 15.75 14.99
C GLU A 50 -26.26 15.82 14.01
N THR A 51 -26.43 14.75 13.24
CA THR A 51 -27.51 14.61 12.24
C THR A 51 -28.43 13.45 12.58
N ALA A 52 -29.51 13.30 11.82
CA ALA A 52 -30.38 12.15 11.97
C ALA A 52 -29.61 10.84 11.69
N ARG A 53 -29.81 9.84 12.54
CA ARG A 53 -29.12 8.54 12.39
C ARG A 53 -29.38 7.90 11.03
N SER A 54 -28.32 7.47 10.39
CA SER A 54 -28.33 6.73 9.13
C SER A 54 -27.83 5.29 9.34
N GLY A 55 -28.53 4.53 10.20
CA GLY A 55 -28.13 3.16 10.55
C GLY A 55 -28.14 2.23 9.35
N GLN A 56 -26.99 1.61 9.05
CA GLN A 56 -26.81 0.72 7.92
C GLN A 56 -27.27 -0.69 8.28
N GLY A 57 -28.27 -1.20 7.55
CA GLY A 57 -28.88 -2.51 7.79
C GLY A 57 -28.21 -3.64 6.99
N VAL A 58 -28.80 -4.83 7.07
CA VAL A 58 -28.30 -6.03 6.36
C VAL A 58 -28.23 -5.79 4.85
N SER A 59 -29.20 -5.08 4.27
CA SER A 59 -29.18 -4.74 2.83
C SER A 59 -27.93 -3.94 2.45
N ALA A 60 -27.54 -2.95 3.27
CA ALA A 60 -26.34 -2.16 3.03
C ALA A 60 -25.07 -3.02 3.10
N VAL A 61 -24.97 -3.92 4.10
CA VAL A 61 -23.84 -4.87 4.22
C VAL A 61 -23.73 -5.75 2.99
N LEU A 62 -24.85 -6.24 2.46
CA LEU A 62 -24.85 -7.08 1.26
C LEU A 62 -24.51 -6.28 -0.02
N GLN A 63 -24.85 -5.01 -0.07
CA GLN A 63 -24.53 -4.11 -1.19
C GLN A 63 -23.13 -3.50 -1.11
N ALA A 64 -22.56 -3.37 0.07
CA ALA A 64 -21.26 -2.74 0.30
C ALA A 64 -20.13 -3.27 -0.61
N PRO A 65 -19.99 -4.59 -0.88
CA PRO A 65 -18.99 -5.09 -1.83
C PRO A 65 -19.14 -4.50 -3.24
N PHE A 66 -20.38 -4.31 -3.69
CA PHE A 66 -20.65 -3.76 -5.01
C PHE A 66 -20.39 -2.26 -5.05
N SER A 67 -20.90 -1.51 -4.07
CA SER A 67 -20.64 -0.07 -3.94
C SER A 67 -19.15 0.21 -3.79
N GLY A 68 -18.44 -0.58 -2.99
CA GLY A 68 -16.99 -0.48 -2.86
C GLY A 68 -16.21 -0.84 -4.13
N PHE A 69 -16.74 -1.78 -4.95
CA PHE A 69 -16.15 -2.10 -6.25
C PHE A 69 -16.33 -0.93 -7.24
N TYR A 70 -17.47 -0.25 -7.22
CA TYR A 70 -17.67 0.97 -8.01
C TYR A 70 -16.76 2.10 -7.56
N ASP A 71 -16.56 2.28 -6.26
CA ASP A 71 -15.68 3.30 -5.67
C ASP A 71 -14.20 3.07 -6.01
N ALA A 72 -13.79 1.81 -6.22
CA ALA A 72 -12.41 1.41 -6.51
C ALA A 72 -12.25 0.76 -7.90
N VAL A 73 -13.15 1.05 -8.84
CA VAL A 73 -13.15 0.38 -10.16
C VAL A 73 -11.87 0.64 -10.95
N ASP A 74 -11.30 1.80 -10.83
CA ASP A 74 -10.05 2.20 -11.47
C ASP A 74 -8.87 1.34 -10.99
N ILE A 75 -8.74 1.12 -9.68
CA ILE A 75 -7.72 0.25 -9.08
C ILE A 75 -7.97 -1.21 -9.49
N ALA A 76 -9.21 -1.66 -9.44
CA ALA A 76 -9.56 -3.02 -9.81
C ALA A 76 -9.23 -3.32 -11.28
N VAL A 77 -9.56 -2.39 -12.19
CA VAL A 77 -9.23 -2.51 -13.62
C VAL A 77 -7.71 -2.47 -13.83
N PHE A 78 -6.99 -1.59 -13.14
CA PHE A 78 -5.53 -1.53 -13.21
C PHE A 78 -4.90 -2.90 -12.89
N ILE A 79 -5.33 -3.55 -11.80
CA ILE A 79 -4.82 -4.87 -11.42
C ILE A 79 -5.13 -5.93 -12.47
N LEU A 80 -6.33 -5.91 -13.04
CA LEU A 80 -6.68 -6.83 -14.12
C LEU A 80 -5.81 -6.62 -15.37
N MET A 81 -5.47 -5.35 -15.70
CA MET A 81 -4.60 -5.04 -16.84
C MET A 81 -3.13 -5.43 -16.58
N VAL A 82 -2.65 -5.28 -15.34
CA VAL A 82 -1.36 -5.85 -14.92
C VAL A 82 -1.36 -7.37 -15.09
N GLY A 83 -2.39 -8.05 -14.62
CA GLY A 83 -2.57 -9.49 -14.83
C GLY A 83 -2.55 -9.87 -16.32
N SER A 84 -3.26 -9.12 -17.14
CA SER A 84 -3.29 -9.31 -18.61
C SER A 84 -1.90 -9.23 -19.24
N PHE A 85 -1.12 -8.24 -18.87
CA PHE A 85 0.26 -8.08 -19.33
C PHE A 85 1.15 -9.26 -18.92
N LEU A 86 1.04 -9.66 -17.65
CA LEU A 86 1.80 -10.80 -17.12
C LEU A 86 1.40 -12.12 -17.77
N GLY A 87 0.12 -12.32 -18.07
CA GLY A 87 -0.36 -13.50 -18.79
C GLY A 87 0.27 -13.65 -20.17
N VAL A 88 0.34 -12.54 -20.95
CA VAL A 88 1.04 -12.53 -22.23
C VAL A 88 2.56 -12.73 -22.06
N MET A 89 3.18 -12.07 -21.07
CA MET A 89 4.59 -12.24 -20.75
C MET A 89 4.95 -13.69 -20.41
N ASN A 90 4.12 -14.36 -19.61
CA ASN A 90 4.31 -15.77 -19.23
C ASN A 90 4.29 -16.69 -20.46
N MET A 91 3.43 -16.45 -21.44
CA MET A 91 3.39 -17.22 -22.69
C MET A 91 4.70 -17.10 -23.49
N THR A 92 5.46 -16.04 -23.35
CA THR A 92 6.77 -15.88 -24.01
C THR A 92 7.89 -16.71 -23.36
N GLY A 93 7.72 -17.13 -22.09
CA GLY A 93 8.78 -17.73 -21.28
C GLY A 93 9.97 -16.78 -21.03
N ALA A 94 9.77 -15.47 -21.26
CA ALA A 94 10.83 -14.48 -21.11
C ALA A 94 11.13 -14.20 -19.65
N LEU A 95 10.09 -14.09 -18.79
CA LEU A 95 10.26 -13.88 -17.36
C LEU A 95 11.06 -15.01 -16.72
N GLU A 96 10.73 -16.25 -17.06
CA GLU A 96 11.45 -17.43 -16.59
C GLU A 96 12.94 -17.39 -16.99
N ALA A 97 13.23 -17.15 -18.27
CA ALA A 97 14.63 -17.02 -18.74
C ALA A 97 15.36 -15.86 -18.05
N GLY A 98 14.67 -14.75 -17.78
CA GLY A 98 15.19 -13.61 -17.04
C GLY A 98 15.51 -13.94 -15.58
N ILE A 99 14.62 -14.63 -14.87
CA ILE A 99 14.82 -15.07 -13.50
C ILE A 99 16.07 -15.97 -13.39
N PHE A 100 16.17 -16.98 -14.23
CA PHE A 100 17.36 -17.85 -14.27
C PHE A 100 18.65 -17.06 -14.51
N ARG A 101 18.60 -16.07 -15.39
CA ARG A 101 19.77 -15.23 -15.68
C ARG A 101 20.18 -14.37 -14.49
N VAL A 102 19.22 -13.75 -13.82
CA VAL A 102 19.46 -12.96 -12.60
C VAL A 102 20.09 -13.82 -11.50
N LEU A 103 19.51 -14.99 -11.21
CA LEU A 103 20.04 -15.92 -10.22
C LEU A 103 21.44 -16.38 -10.54
N HIS A 104 21.73 -16.67 -11.82
CA HIS A 104 23.06 -17.07 -12.25
C HIS A 104 24.10 -15.95 -12.07
N ILE A 105 23.74 -14.69 -12.37
CA ILE A 105 24.62 -13.53 -12.16
C ILE A 105 24.85 -13.27 -10.68
N MET A 106 23.84 -13.47 -9.84
CA MET A 106 23.91 -13.20 -8.39
C MET A 106 24.62 -14.28 -7.59
N ASN A 107 24.89 -15.42 -8.15
CA ASN A 107 25.52 -16.63 -7.57
C ASN A 107 26.24 -16.39 -6.22
N GLY A 108 25.58 -16.76 -5.10
CA GLY A 108 26.08 -16.57 -3.74
C GLY A 108 25.91 -15.16 -3.14
N ARG A 109 25.37 -14.19 -3.91
CA ARG A 109 25.14 -12.80 -3.47
C ARG A 109 23.65 -12.46 -3.34
N GLU A 110 22.76 -13.45 -3.36
CA GLU A 110 21.29 -13.26 -3.35
C GLU A 110 20.80 -12.47 -2.13
N LYS A 111 21.54 -12.50 -1.01
CA LYS A 111 21.20 -11.72 0.19
C LYS A 111 21.15 -10.20 -0.07
N TRP A 112 21.89 -9.71 -1.06
CA TRP A 112 21.91 -8.28 -1.41
C TRP A 112 20.68 -7.84 -2.19
N MET A 113 19.88 -8.78 -2.73
CA MET A 113 18.60 -8.44 -3.35
C MET A 113 17.66 -7.76 -2.35
N ILE A 114 17.66 -8.20 -1.07
CA ILE A 114 16.78 -7.65 -0.05
C ILE A 114 17.01 -6.16 0.16
N PRO A 115 18.21 -5.68 0.57
CA PRO A 115 18.41 -4.25 0.81
C PRO A 115 18.26 -3.41 -0.46
N ILE A 116 18.71 -3.90 -1.63
CA ILE A 116 18.62 -3.16 -2.88
C ILE A 116 17.15 -2.94 -3.27
N ILE A 117 16.35 -4.00 -3.33
CA ILE A 117 14.96 -3.92 -3.76
C ILE A 117 14.13 -3.15 -2.73
N MET A 118 14.33 -3.39 -1.43
CA MET A 118 13.66 -2.62 -0.38
C MET A 118 13.96 -1.13 -0.46
N THR A 119 15.22 -0.76 -0.72
CA THR A 119 15.58 0.66 -0.87
C THR A 119 14.91 1.29 -2.08
N LEU A 120 14.82 0.57 -3.22
CA LEU A 120 14.11 1.07 -4.40
C LEU A 120 12.62 1.30 -4.13
N PHE A 121 11.94 0.35 -3.48
CA PHE A 121 10.54 0.53 -3.07
C PHE A 121 10.38 1.65 -2.04
N ALA A 122 11.30 1.77 -1.10
CA ALA A 122 11.28 2.82 -0.09
C ALA A 122 11.47 4.21 -0.70
N LEU A 123 12.35 4.35 -1.68
CA LEU A 123 12.49 5.58 -2.46
C LEU A 123 11.20 5.92 -3.22
N GLY A 124 10.56 4.94 -3.88
CA GLY A 124 9.26 5.14 -4.50
C GLY A 124 8.19 5.59 -3.51
N GLY A 125 8.11 4.94 -2.36
CA GLY A 125 7.16 5.29 -1.29
C GLY A 125 7.37 6.69 -0.73
N THR A 126 8.63 7.11 -0.49
CA THR A 126 8.91 8.41 0.13
C THR A 126 8.84 9.59 -0.84
N THR A 127 9.00 9.33 -2.15
CA THR A 127 9.00 10.39 -3.17
C THR A 127 7.64 10.63 -3.80
N PHE A 128 7.00 9.59 -4.33
CA PHE A 128 5.70 9.72 -5.01
C PHE A 128 4.58 8.86 -4.40
N GLY A 129 4.81 8.28 -3.22
CA GLY A 129 3.76 7.56 -2.49
C GLY A 129 3.44 6.18 -3.06
N MET A 130 4.40 5.51 -3.70
CA MET A 130 4.22 4.19 -4.29
C MET A 130 3.57 3.21 -3.31
N SER A 131 2.38 2.76 -3.62
CA SER A 131 1.54 1.88 -2.79
C SER A 131 0.87 0.80 -3.64
N GLU A 132 -0.22 1.14 -4.32
CA GLU A 132 -1.03 0.24 -5.14
C GLU A 132 -0.24 -0.30 -6.34
N GLU A 133 0.65 0.49 -6.91
CA GLU A 133 1.53 0.11 -8.03
C GLU A 133 2.48 -1.03 -7.65
N THR A 134 2.76 -1.19 -6.35
CA THR A 134 3.59 -2.30 -5.86
C THR A 134 3.01 -3.66 -6.22
N ILE A 135 1.70 -3.76 -6.41
CA ILE A 135 0.98 -4.99 -6.74
C ILE A 135 1.53 -5.61 -8.03
N ALA A 136 1.90 -4.79 -9.01
CA ALA A 136 2.49 -5.26 -10.26
C ALA A 136 3.82 -6.00 -10.07
N PHE A 137 4.59 -5.64 -9.04
CA PHE A 137 5.92 -6.21 -8.81
C PHE A 137 5.91 -7.56 -8.10
N TYR A 138 4.81 -7.94 -7.44
CA TYR A 138 4.74 -9.23 -6.75
C TYR A 138 4.97 -10.40 -7.70
N ALA A 139 4.40 -10.35 -8.91
CA ALA A 139 4.55 -11.41 -9.89
C ALA A 139 5.99 -11.57 -10.42
N LEU A 140 6.79 -10.50 -10.35
CA LEU A 140 8.21 -10.55 -10.68
C LEU A 140 9.06 -11.01 -9.50
N ILE A 141 8.84 -10.43 -8.32
CA ILE A 141 9.72 -10.59 -7.16
C ILE A 141 9.53 -11.96 -6.49
N LEU A 142 8.27 -12.45 -6.36
CA LEU A 142 7.99 -13.72 -5.70
C LEU A 142 8.73 -14.90 -6.32
N PRO A 143 8.67 -15.16 -7.64
CA PRO A 143 9.40 -16.26 -8.24
C PRO A 143 10.92 -16.16 -8.03
N ILE A 144 11.48 -14.94 -8.12
CA ILE A 144 12.93 -14.73 -7.93
C ILE A 144 13.34 -15.11 -6.50
N PHE A 145 12.59 -14.65 -5.48
CA PHE A 145 12.92 -14.93 -4.08
C PHE A 145 12.72 -16.41 -3.72
N ILE A 146 11.65 -17.02 -4.21
CA ILE A 146 11.40 -18.45 -4.00
C ILE A 146 12.51 -19.30 -4.64
N ALA A 147 12.92 -18.97 -5.87
CA ALA A 147 14.02 -19.65 -6.57
C ALA A 147 15.38 -19.39 -5.90
N ALA A 148 15.59 -18.25 -5.26
CA ALA A 148 16.76 -17.94 -4.45
C ALA A 148 16.80 -18.66 -3.08
N GLY A 149 15.77 -19.46 -2.76
CA GLY A 149 15.67 -20.24 -1.52
C GLY A 149 15.04 -19.50 -0.34
N TYR A 150 14.44 -18.34 -0.57
CA TYR A 150 13.63 -17.62 0.43
C TYR A 150 12.17 -18.11 0.41
N ASP A 151 11.38 -17.66 1.37
CA ASP A 151 9.95 -17.96 1.42
C ASP A 151 9.09 -16.78 0.91
N ALA A 152 7.80 -17.03 0.73
CA ALA A 152 6.85 -16.03 0.27
C ALA A 152 6.71 -14.84 1.24
N VAL A 153 6.85 -15.07 2.56
CA VAL A 153 6.81 -14.00 3.57
C VAL A 153 7.96 -13.02 3.36
N THR A 154 9.16 -13.51 3.07
CA THR A 154 10.33 -12.67 2.77
C THR A 154 10.08 -11.81 1.52
N ALA A 155 9.58 -12.40 0.44
CA ALA A 155 9.31 -11.68 -0.80
C ALA A 155 8.23 -10.60 -0.63
N VAL A 156 7.13 -10.94 0.07
CA VAL A 156 6.07 -9.98 0.41
C VAL A 156 6.62 -8.85 1.28
N ALA A 157 7.43 -9.18 2.30
CA ALA A 157 8.01 -8.20 3.21
C ALA A 157 8.94 -7.20 2.48
N VAL A 158 9.72 -7.68 1.52
CA VAL A 158 10.62 -6.81 0.73
C VAL A 158 9.84 -5.73 -0.02
N ILE A 159 8.70 -6.07 -0.60
CA ILE A 159 7.85 -5.14 -1.33
C ILE A 159 7.06 -4.26 -0.35
N MET A 160 6.25 -4.89 0.50
CA MET A 160 5.27 -4.22 1.35
C MET A 160 5.92 -3.36 2.42
N LEU A 161 6.95 -3.86 3.13
CA LEU A 161 7.64 -3.06 4.13
C LEU A 161 8.63 -2.09 3.49
N GLY A 162 9.20 -2.41 2.31
CA GLY A 162 10.01 -1.49 1.54
C GLY A 162 9.22 -0.23 1.17
N ALA A 163 8.12 -0.37 0.44
CA ALA A 163 7.24 0.74 0.08
C ALA A 163 6.63 1.40 1.32
N GLY A 164 6.14 0.60 2.28
CA GLY A 164 5.50 1.08 3.50
C GLY A 164 6.39 1.98 4.37
N ILE A 165 7.68 1.67 4.55
CA ILE A 165 8.60 2.54 5.28
C ILE A 165 8.89 3.83 4.51
N GLY A 166 8.86 3.78 3.17
CA GLY A 166 8.94 4.95 2.32
C GLY A 166 7.74 5.88 2.53
N VAL A 167 6.52 5.36 2.44
CA VAL A 167 5.28 6.10 2.68
C VAL A 167 5.22 6.64 4.11
N LEU A 168 5.72 5.91 5.10
CA LEU A 168 5.81 6.37 6.47
C LEU A 168 6.77 7.56 6.62
N GLY A 169 7.93 7.51 5.97
CA GLY A 169 8.88 8.62 5.97
C GLY A 169 8.44 9.81 5.13
N SER A 170 7.78 9.55 4.01
CA SER A 170 7.03 10.51 3.16
C SER A 170 7.69 11.90 3.01
N THR A 171 8.92 11.95 2.48
CA THR A 171 9.70 13.19 2.43
C THR A 171 9.09 14.26 1.53
N VAL A 172 8.74 13.87 0.30
CA VAL A 172 8.14 14.72 -0.74
C VAL A 172 6.96 14.04 -1.45
N ASN A 173 6.32 13.10 -0.80
CA ASN A 173 5.17 12.37 -1.32
C ASN A 173 3.95 13.32 -1.47
N PRO A 174 3.48 13.58 -2.69
CA PRO A 174 2.40 14.53 -2.92
C PRO A 174 1.06 14.06 -2.34
N PHE A 175 0.79 12.75 -2.31
CA PHE A 175 -0.47 12.18 -1.83
C PHE A 175 -0.58 12.14 -0.29
N ALA A 176 0.54 12.11 0.42
CA ALA A 176 0.56 12.18 1.87
C ALA A 176 0.95 13.58 2.33
N THR A 177 2.25 13.92 2.17
CA THR A 177 2.79 15.22 2.63
C THR A 177 2.20 16.39 1.85
N GLY A 178 2.11 16.28 0.52
CA GLY A 178 1.63 17.37 -0.34
C GLY A 178 0.22 17.79 0.04
N ILE A 179 -0.73 16.85 -0.02
CA ILE A 179 -2.13 17.09 0.34
C ILE A 179 -2.23 17.57 1.80
N ALA A 180 -1.59 16.89 2.74
CA ALA A 180 -1.64 17.26 4.16
C ALA A 180 -1.07 18.67 4.40
N SER A 181 0.03 19.05 3.75
CA SER A 181 0.63 20.37 3.86
C SER A 181 -0.25 21.46 3.25
N GLY A 182 -0.88 21.18 2.10
CA GLY A 182 -1.83 22.09 1.48
C GLY A 182 -2.98 22.45 2.42
N PHE A 183 -3.64 21.43 3.00
CA PHE A 183 -4.73 21.64 3.96
C PHE A 183 -4.27 22.26 5.29
N ALA A 184 -3.04 21.96 5.73
CA ALA A 184 -2.49 22.59 6.92
C ALA A 184 -1.99 24.04 6.67
N GLY A 185 -1.97 24.50 5.42
CA GLY A 185 -1.51 25.85 5.06
C GLY A 185 -0.01 26.06 5.29
N ILE A 186 0.81 25.03 5.10
CA ILE A 186 2.27 25.09 5.27
C ILE A 186 2.99 24.52 4.05
N SER A 187 4.29 24.80 3.92
CA SER A 187 5.11 24.22 2.85
C SER A 187 5.31 22.71 3.03
N MET A 188 5.33 21.95 1.93
CA MET A 188 5.73 20.54 1.94
C MET A 188 7.15 20.34 2.51
N GLY A 189 8.03 21.33 2.41
CA GLY A 189 9.37 21.32 2.98
C GLY A 189 9.42 21.40 4.51
N ASP A 190 8.35 21.92 5.14
CA ASP A 190 8.31 22.07 6.59
C ASP A 190 8.31 20.70 7.28
N GLY A 191 9.24 20.50 8.24
CA GLY A 191 9.45 19.24 8.92
C GLY A 191 10.15 18.14 8.10
N MET A 192 10.65 18.43 6.89
CA MET A 192 11.31 17.45 6.02
C MET A 192 12.51 16.77 6.68
N ILE A 193 13.31 17.49 7.49
CA ILE A 193 14.49 16.93 8.15
C ILE A 193 14.07 15.80 9.09
N LEU A 194 13.02 16.01 9.89
CA LEU A 194 12.50 14.99 10.80
C LEU A 194 11.98 13.78 10.03
N ARG A 195 11.20 14.00 8.96
CA ARG A 195 10.68 12.94 8.09
C ARG A 195 11.80 12.15 7.43
N LEU A 196 12.84 12.83 6.94
CA LEU A 196 14.02 12.18 6.36
C LEU A 196 14.77 11.35 7.41
N ALA A 197 14.92 11.84 8.63
CA ALA A 197 15.54 11.09 9.71
C ALA A 197 14.73 9.84 10.07
N ILE A 198 13.40 9.95 10.20
CA ILE A 198 12.51 8.80 10.43
C ILE A 198 12.63 7.81 9.28
N PHE A 199 12.64 8.27 8.03
CA PHE A 199 12.79 7.45 6.84
C PHE A 199 14.10 6.66 6.84
N ILE A 200 15.25 7.33 7.02
CA ILE A 200 16.56 6.67 6.94
C ILE A 200 16.72 5.65 8.07
N VAL A 201 16.44 6.05 9.31
CA VAL A 201 16.57 5.14 10.46
C VAL A 201 15.57 3.99 10.35
N GLY A 202 14.33 4.30 9.97
CA GLY A 202 13.30 3.30 9.74
C GLY A 202 13.67 2.30 8.63
N LEU A 203 14.21 2.78 7.51
CA LEU A 203 14.66 1.91 6.41
C LEU A 203 15.76 0.95 6.85
N VAL A 204 16.77 1.44 7.58
CA VAL A 204 17.85 0.59 8.12
C VAL A 204 17.30 -0.50 9.03
N ILE A 205 16.40 -0.15 9.93
CA ILE A 205 15.74 -1.12 10.83
C ILE A 205 14.92 -2.14 10.03
N THR A 206 14.17 -1.68 9.04
CA THR A 206 13.33 -2.53 8.18
C THR A 206 14.16 -3.54 7.40
N VAL A 207 15.25 -3.09 6.77
CA VAL A 207 16.17 -3.96 6.03
C VAL A 207 16.80 -5.00 6.97
N ILE A 208 17.29 -4.58 8.14
CA ILE A 208 17.88 -5.51 9.12
C ILE A 208 16.86 -6.53 9.60
N TYR A 209 15.62 -6.11 9.86
CA TYR A 209 14.55 -6.99 10.31
C TYR A 209 14.24 -8.07 9.29
N VAL A 210 14.03 -7.69 8.03
CA VAL A 210 13.72 -8.62 6.94
C VAL A 210 14.91 -9.53 6.63
N MET A 211 16.13 -8.99 6.59
CA MET A 211 17.33 -9.79 6.36
C MET A 211 17.56 -10.86 7.43
N ARG A 212 17.32 -10.53 8.71
CA ARG A 212 17.44 -11.53 9.80
C ARG A 212 16.44 -12.67 9.65
N TYR A 213 15.20 -12.38 9.29
CA TYR A 213 14.21 -13.41 9.03
C TYR A 213 14.56 -14.23 7.79
N ALA A 214 14.92 -13.58 6.70
CA ALA A 214 15.32 -14.23 5.45
C ALA A 214 16.52 -15.18 5.63
N GLU A 215 17.51 -14.76 6.40
CA GLU A 215 18.69 -15.61 6.72
C GLU A 215 18.29 -16.83 7.59
N LEU A 216 17.39 -16.64 8.54
CA LEU A 216 16.86 -17.72 9.38
C LEU A 216 16.14 -18.76 8.51
N VAL A 217 15.27 -18.33 7.59
CA VAL A 217 14.53 -19.21 6.69
C VAL A 217 15.46 -19.91 5.69
N ARG A 218 16.47 -19.19 5.18
CA ARG A 218 17.45 -19.77 4.24
C ARG A 218 18.30 -20.85 4.88
N LYS A 219 18.70 -20.68 6.14
CA LYS A 219 19.48 -21.68 6.91
C LYS A 219 18.63 -22.89 7.31
N ASP A 220 17.39 -22.64 7.71
CA ASP A 220 16.45 -23.67 8.16
C ASP A 220 15.04 -23.36 7.64
N PRO A 221 14.67 -23.93 6.47
CA PRO A 221 13.35 -23.70 5.89
C PRO A 221 12.17 -24.13 6.76
N ALA A 222 12.37 -25.01 7.75
CA ALA A 222 11.32 -25.39 8.68
C ALA A 222 10.92 -24.25 9.63
N ARG A 223 11.77 -23.24 9.79
CA ARG A 223 11.49 -22.02 10.57
C ARG A 223 10.66 -20.97 9.84
N SER A 224 10.40 -21.19 8.55
CA SER A 224 9.50 -20.31 7.80
C SER A 224 8.11 -20.30 8.44
N LEU A 225 7.51 -19.11 8.54
CA LEU A 225 6.11 -18.98 8.99
C LEU A 225 5.10 -19.64 8.04
N VAL A 226 5.52 -19.94 6.82
CA VAL A 226 4.74 -20.63 5.78
C VAL A 226 5.42 -21.94 5.33
N ALA A 227 6.16 -22.61 6.24
CA ALA A 227 6.86 -23.86 5.96
C ALA A 227 5.91 -24.96 5.46
N ASP A 228 4.69 -25.00 6.02
CA ASP A 228 3.61 -25.90 5.63
C ASP A 228 3.09 -25.67 4.19
N MET A 229 3.32 -24.49 3.64
CA MET A 229 2.92 -24.11 2.27
C MET A 229 4.10 -24.16 1.27
N ARG A 230 5.30 -24.50 1.73
CA ARG A 230 6.53 -24.40 0.93
C ARG A 230 6.43 -25.19 -0.38
N GLU A 231 6.02 -26.44 -0.34
CA GLU A 231 5.91 -27.28 -1.52
C GLU A 231 4.89 -26.72 -2.53
N SER A 232 3.73 -26.30 -2.03
CA SER A 232 2.69 -25.65 -2.83
C SER A 232 3.17 -24.33 -3.45
N ASN A 233 3.93 -23.52 -2.70
CA ASN A 233 4.47 -22.27 -3.19
C ASN A 233 5.61 -22.48 -4.20
N LEU A 234 6.49 -23.43 -3.95
CA LEU A 234 7.50 -23.85 -4.94
C LEU A 234 6.83 -24.25 -6.25
N LYS A 235 5.80 -25.13 -6.19
CA LYS A 235 5.09 -25.56 -7.40
C LYS A 235 4.35 -24.43 -8.11
N HIS A 236 3.83 -23.45 -7.36
CA HIS A 236 3.07 -22.32 -7.93
C HIS A 236 3.98 -21.26 -8.56
N PHE A 237 5.09 -20.94 -7.90
CA PHE A 237 6.03 -19.89 -8.34
C PHE A 237 7.25 -20.45 -9.10
N ALA A 238 7.46 -21.77 -9.07
CA ALA A 238 8.54 -22.37 -9.83
C ALA A 238 8.22 -22.34 -11.32
N SER A 239 9.24 -22.13 -12.07
CA SER A 239 9.17 -22.32 -13.52
C SER A 239 8.93 -23.78 -13.86
N PRO A 240 8.05 -24.10 -14.82
CA PRO A 240 7.67 -25.46 -15.14
C PRO A 240 8.80 -26.32 -15.77
N HIS A 241 9.98 -25.78 -15.99
CA HIS A 241 11.08 -26.45 -16.72
C HIS A 241 12.27 -26.75 -15.83
N ASP A 242 12.71 -28.03 -15.85
CA ASP A 242 13.93 -28.50 -15.18
C ASP A 242 15.23 -27.93 -15.78
N SER A 243 15.16 -27.29 -16.94
CA SER A 243 16.28 -26.65 -17.62
C SER A 243 15.99 -25.17 -17.88
N ALA A 244 16.99 -24.33 -17.59
CA ALA A 244 16.92 -22.91 -17.88
C ALA A 244 16.54 -22.65 -19.35
N PRO A 245 15.40 -22.00 -19.64
CA PRO A 245 15.04 -21.71 -21.02
C PRO A 245 16.05 -20.78 -21.66
N ALA A 246 16.45 -21.08 -22.89
CA ALA A 246 17.44 -20.28 -23.62
C ALA A 246 16.95 -18.83 -23.77
N LEU A 247 17.82 -17.87 -23.45
CA LEU A 247 17.53 -16.43 -23.58
C LEU A 247 17.68 -16.02 -25.05
N THR A 248 16.70 -16.37 -25.89
CA THR A 248 16.66 -16.03 -27.32
C THR A 248 16.50 -14.52 -27.53
N GLY A 249 16.79 -14.06 -28.77
CA GLY A 249 16.61 -12.65 -29.14
C GLY A 249 15.19 -12.13 -28.88
N ARG A 250 14.14 -12.93 -29.19
CA ARG A 250 12.75 -12.59 -28.93
C ARG A 250 12.45 -12.48 -27.43
N ARG A 251 12.99 -13.38 -26.58
CA ARG A 251 12.84 -13.30 -25.13
C ARG A 251 13.56 -12.08 -24.54
N LYS A 252 14.74 -11.72 -25.08
CA LYS A 252 15.42 -10.48 -24.69
C LYS A 252 14.58 -9.26 -25.04
N ALA A 253 13.96 -9.21 -26.21
CA ALA A 253 13.05 -8.13 -26.60
C ALA A 253 11.83 -8.05 -25.67
N ALA A 254 11.20 -9.19 -25.33
CA ALA A 254 10.09 -9.22 -24.38
C ALA A 254 10.51 -8.74 -22.98
N LEU A 255 11.70 -9.13 -22.48
CA LEU A 255 12.23 -8.62 -21.21
C LEU A 255 12.55 -7.12 -21.26
N ALA A 256 13.05 -6.63 -22.38
CA ALA A 256 13.29 -5.20 -22.57
C ALA A 256 11.96 -4.42 -22.56
N LEU A 257 10.93 -4.92 -23.25
CA LEU A 257 9.57 -4.34 -23.21
C LEU A 257 8.99 -4.37 -21.79
N PHE A 258 9.21 -5.48 -21.06
CA PHE A 258 8.82 -5.57 -19.66
C PHE A 258 9.48 -4.45 -18.82
N ALA A 259 10.79 -4.30 -18.90
CA ALA A 259 11.50 -3.25 -18.16
C ALA A 259 11.05 -1.85 -18.59
N VAL A 260 10.86 -1.61 -19.90
CA VAL A 260 10.36 -0.33 -20.44
C VAL A 260 8.97 -0.03 -19.93
N THR A 261 8.08 -1.02 -19.84
CA THR A 261 6.71 -0.83 -19.27
C THR A 261 6.78 -0.27 -17.86
N PHE A 262 7.60 -0.87 -16.99
CA PHE A 262 7.76 -0.39 -15.61
C PHE A 262 8.47 0.96 -15.51
N ILE A 263 9.45 1.23 -16.38
CA ILE A 263 10.10 2.55 -16.45
C ILE A 263 9.08 3.63 -16.85
N ILE A 264 8.26 3.36 -17.87
CA ILE A 264 7.20 4.29 -18.31
C ILE A 264 6.16 4.47 -17.19
N MET A 265 5.75 3.40 -16.51
CA MET A 265 4.83 3.46 -15.37
C MET A 265 5.39 4.38 -14.28
N ILE A 266 6.62 4.15 -13.83
CA ILE A 266 7.27 4.96 -12.78
C ILE A 266 7.38 6.42 -13.23
N TYR A 267 7.84 6.67 -14.46
CA TYR A 267 7.92 8.03 -15.01
C TYR A 267 6.54 8.72 -15.07
N GLY A 268 5.50 7.98 -15.46
CA GLY A 268 4.14 8.49 -15.60
C GLY A 268 3.52 8.97 -14.28
N VAL A 269 3.86 8.34 -13.15
CA VAL A 269 3.28 8.66 -11.83
C VAL A 269 4.12 9.64 -11.02
N ILE A 270 5.40 9.86 -11.35
CA ILE A 270 6.24 10.80 -10.60
C ILE A 270 5.78 12.25 -10.87
N PRO A 271 5.41 13.01 -9.84
CA PRO A 271 5.02 14.41 -9.96
C PRO A 271 6.26 15.31 -9.91
N PHE A 272 7.02 15.37 -11.00
CA PHE A 272 8.28 16.11 -11.07
C PHE A 272 8.10 17.62 -10.73
N ASP A 273 6.97 18.21 -11.14
CA ASP A 273 6.67 19.61 -10.86
C ASP A 273 6.54 19.87 -9.36
N ASP A 274 5.82 19.00 -8.63
CA ASP A 274 5.65 19.11 -7.18
C ASP A 274 6.97 18.89 -6.43
N MET A 275 7.89 18.14 -7.04
CA MET A 275 9.24 17.91 -6.52
C MET A 275 10.23 19.02 -6.86
N GLY A 276 9.80 20.07 -7.58
CA GLY A 276 10.66 21.16 -8.03
C GLY A 276 11.62 20.80 -9.18
N ILE A 277 11.37 19.69 -9.89
CA ILE A 277 12.16 19.23 -11.02
C ILE A 277 11.53 19.72 -12.33
N SER A 278 11.83 20.91 -12.76
CA SER A 278 11.24 21.54 -13.97
C SER A 278 11.80 21.02 -15.30
N VAL A 279 12.88 20.21 -15.28
CA VAL A 279 13.54 19.69 -16.51
C VAL A 279 12.73 18.54 -17.12
N LEU A 280 11.96 17.82 -16.31
CA LEU A 280 11.13 16.69 -16.74
C LEU A 280 9.66 17.03 -16.57
N PRO A 281 8.83 16.92 -17.62
CA PRO A 281 7.40 17.19 -17.48
C PRO A 281 6.71 16.10 -16.64
N SER A 282 5.87 16.51 -15.70
CA SER A 282 4.97 15.61 -14.98
C SER A 282 3.84 15.15 -15.91
N LEU A 283 3.64 13.84 -16.03
CA LEU A 283 2.55 13.29 -16.85
C LEU A 283 1.23 13.20 -16.08
N GLY A 284 1.28 13.19 -14.75
CA GLY A 284 0.10 13.12 -13.88
C GLY A 284 -0.74 11.85 -14.11
N TRP A 285 -0.09 10.75 -14.47
CA TRP A 285 -0.79 9.51 -14.75
C TRP A 285 -1.40 8.91 -13.49
N TRP A 286 -2.61 8.40 -13.66
CA TRP A 286 -3.36 7.69 -12.65
C TRP A 286 -3.78 6.31 -13.18
N PHE A 287 -4.60 5.57 -12.44
CA PHE A 287 -4.97 4.19 -12.79
C PHE A 287 -5.52 4.00 -14.21
N PRO A 288 -6.32 4.91 -14.82
CA PRO A 288 -6.75 4.76 -16.21
C PRO A 288 -5.60 4.73 -17.21
N GLN A 289 -4.62 5.64 -17.07
CA GLN A 289 -3.45 5.70 -17.96
C GLN A 289 -2.53 4.50 -17.74
N LEU A 290 -2.35 4.08 -16.48
CA LEU A 290 -1.59 2.87 -16.13
C LEU A 290 -2.24 1.62 -16.70
N SER A 291 -3.55 1.50 -16.61
CA SER A 291 -4.32 0.39 -17.21
C SER A 291 -4.13 0.32 -18.72
N ALA A 292 -4.23 1.47 -19.40
CA ALA A 292 -3.99 1.58 -20.84
C ALA A 292 -2.56 1.20 -21.21
N LEU A 293 -1.56 1.60 -20.41
CA LEU A 293 -0.16 1.22 -20.59
C LEU A 293 -0.01 -0.30 -20.56
N PHE A 294 -0.46 -0.97 -19.49
CA PHE A 294 -0.27 -2.41 -19.33
C PHE A 294 -0.99 -3.21 -20.41
N LEU A 295 -2.22 -2.83 -20.78
CA LEU A 295 -2.95 -3.50 -21.85
C LEU A 295 -2.25 -3.30 -23.22
N THR A 296 -1.82 -2.08 -23.52
CA THR A 296 -1.09 -1.79 -24.76
C THR A 296 0.19 -2.60 -24.84
N MET A 297 0.96 -2.63 -23.75
CA MET A 297 2.23 -3.35 -23.69
C MET A 297 2.04 -4.88 -23.71
N ALA A 298 0.91 -5.40 -23.24
CA ALA A 298 0.54 -6.80 -23.44
C ALA A 298 0.42 -7.13 -24.93
N VAL A 299 -0.33 -6.32 -25.68
CA VAL A 299 -0.51 -6.50 -27.11
C VAL A 299 0.81 -6.32 -27.86
N VAL A 300 1.55 -5.25 -27.62
CA VAL A 300 2.86 -4.96 -28.26
C VAL A 300 3.86 -6.10 -28.00
N THR A 301 3.94 -6.59 -26.77
CA THR A 301 4.82 -7.71 -26.44
C THR A 301 4.44 -8.98 -27.19
N GLY A 302 3.15 -9.31 -27.22
CA GLY A 302 2.63 -10.47 -27.97
C GLY A 302 2.98 -10.40 -29.46
N LEU A 303 2.75 -9.24 -30.09
CA LEU A 303 3.06 -9.01 -31.52
C LEU A 303 4.57 -9.10 -31.80
N ILE A 304 5.40 -8.45 -31.00
CA ILE A 304 6.87 -8.46 -31.20
C ILE A 304 7.44 -9.87 -30.95
N TYR A 305 6.88 -10.61 -29.99
CA TYR A 305 7.29 -11.99 -29.79
C TYR A 305 6.85 -12.91 -30.92
N GLY A 306 5.79 -12.55 -31.65
CA GLY A 306 5.24 -13.30 -32.78
C GLY A 306 4.11 -14.24 -32.38
N LEU A 307 3.36 -13.92 -31.31
CA LEU A 307 2.14 -14.62 -30.94
C LEU A 307 1.01 -14.30 -31.94
N LYS A 308 0.13 -15.28 -32.16
CA LYS A 308 -1.07 -15.07 -32.96
C LYS A 308 -2.11 -14.29 -32.15
N GLU A 309 -3.03 -13.60 -32.81
CA GLU A 309 -4.11 -12.84 -32.17
C GLU A 309 -4.83 -13.64 -31.08
N LYS A 310 -5.25 -14.86 -31.40
CA LYS A 310 -5.95 -15.74 -30.43
C LYS A 310 -5.10 -16.04 -29.19
N GLU A 311 -3.79 -16.19 -29.35
CA GLU A 311 -2.86 -16.43 -28.23
C GLU A 311 -2.74 -15.18 -27.36
N ILE A 312 -2.64 -13.99 -27.97
CA ILE A 312 -2.60 -12.71 -27.24
C ILE A 312 -3.89 -12.51 -26.43
N ILE A 313 -5.05 -12.71 -27.08
CA ILE A 313 -6.35 -12.59 -26.40
C ILE A 313 -6.46 -13.59 -25.24
N ASN A 314 -6.07 -14.84 -25.44
CA ASN A 314 -6.07 -15.83 -24.37
C ASN A 314 -5.12 -15.44 -23.23
N GLY A 315 -3.92 -14.94 -23.52
CA GLY A 315 -2.96 -14.44 -22.52
C GLY A 315 -3.54 -13.27 -21.72
N VAL A 316 -4.19 -12.32 -22.39
CA VAL A 316 -4.86 -11.17 -21.76
C VAL A 316 -5.97 -11.64 -20.81
N VAL A 317 -6.87 -12.49 -21.29
CA VAL A 317 -8.02 -12.95 -20.50
C VAL A 317 -7.60 -13.85 -19.34
N SER A 318 -6.70 -14.82 -19.59
CA SER A 318 -6.23 -15.72 -18.53
C SER A 318 -5.43 -14.99 -17.47
N GLY A 319 -4.57 -14.05 -17.87
CA GLY A 319 -3.79 -13.25 -16.93
C GLY A 319 -4.66 -12.32 -16.05
N ALA A 320 -5.68 -11.68 -16.64
CA ALA A 320 -6.68 -10.94 -15.87
C ALA A 320 -7.41 -11.85 -14.87
N ALA A 321 -7.80 -13.05 -15.28
CA ALA A 321 -8.50 -14.01 -14.41
C ALA A 321 -7.66 -14.46 -13.21
N GLU A 322 -6.33 -14.55 -13.34
CA GLU A 322 -5.42 -14.85 -12.22
C GLU A 322 -5.47 -13.81 -11.10
N LEU A 323 -5.68 -12.53 -11.44
CA LEU A 323 -5.75 -11.44 -10.47
C LEU A 323 -7.19 -11.01 -10.12
N LEU A 324 -8.22 -11.68 -10.66
CA LEU A 324 -9.61 -11.36 -10.37
C LEU A 324 -9.95 -11.40 -8.88
N GLY A 325 -9.41 -12.38 -8.15
CA GLY A 325 -9.59 -12.49 -6.70
C GLY A 325 -9.05 -11.28 -5.94
N VAL A 326 -7.95 -10.69 -6.42
CA VAL A 326 -7.36 -9.46 -5.83
C VAL A 326 -8.25 -8.26 -6.11
N ALA A 327 -8.78 -8.12 -7.33
CA ALA A 327 -9.71 -7.06 -7.68
C ALA A 327 -10.99 -7.09 -6.81
N PHE A 328 -11.53 -8.28 -6.51
CA PHE A 328 -12.65 -8.43 -5.58
C PHE A 328 -12.28 -8.04 -4.14
N ILE A 329 -11.10 -8.42 -3.65
CA ILE A 329 -10.63 -8.02 -2.31
C ILE A 329 -10.62 -6.50 -2.18
N ILE A 330 -10.18 -5.77 -3.19
CA ILE A 330 -10.15 -4.31 -3.22
C ILE A 330 -11.56 -3.73 -3.12
N GLY A 331 -12.48 -4.22 -3.94
CA GLY A 331 -13.87 -3.77 -3.89
C GLY A 331 -14.51 -3.99 -2.51
N ILE A 332 -14.37 -5.18 -1.93
CA ILE A 332 -14.91 -5.50 -0.60
C ILE A 332 -14.28 -4.61 0.47
N SER A 333 -12.96 -4.38 0.40
CA SER A 333 -12.27 -3.52 1.35
C SER A 333 -12.82 -2.08 1.33
N ARG A 334 -13.06 -1.53 0.13
CA ARG A 334 -13.66 -0.20 -0.06
C ARG A 334 -15.09 -0.11 0.44
N GLY A 335 -15.84 -1.20 0.42
CA GLY A 335 -17.20 -1.29 0.96
C GLY A 335 -17.29 -0.93 2.44
N ILE A 336 -16.20 -1.11 3.22
CA ILE A 336 -16.12 -0.68 4.62
C ILE A 336 -16.24 0.85 4.72
N THR A 337 -15.48 1.58 3.90
CA THR A 337 -15.51 3.05 3.85
C THR A 337 -16.88 3.56 3.38
N VAL A 338 -17.47 2.92 2.38
CA VAL A 338 -18.83 3.25 1.91
C VAL A 338 -19.85 3.14 3.05
N ILE A 339 -19.85 2.03 3.81
CA ILE A 339 -20.74 1.85 4.96
C ILE A 339 -20.55 2.96 6.01
N MET A 340 -19.33 3.37 6.29
CA MET A 340 -19.06 4.43 7.27
C MET A 340 -19.58 5.80 6.79
N ASN A 341 -19.39 6.11 5.51
CA ASN A 341 -19.84 7.36 4.92
C ASN A 341 -21.37 7.41 4.84
N ASP A 342 -22.02 6.36 4.36
CA ASP A 342 -23.47 6.26 4.28
C ASP A 342 -24.12 6.28 5.66
N GLY A 343 -23.42 5.73 6.67
CA GLY A 343 -23.80 5.77 8.07
C GLY A 343 -23.53 7.11 8.76
N MET A 344 -22.86 8.05 8.07
CA MET A 344 -22.48 9.38 8.58
C MET A 344 -21.70 9.34 9.89
N ILE A 345 -20.87 8.28 10.10
CA ILE A 345 -20.06 8.13 11.31
C ILE A 345 -18.58 8.55 11.09
N THR A 346 -18.16 8.76 9.87
CA THR A 346 -16.76 9.14 9.54
C THR A 346 -16.38 10.46 10.20
N ASP A 347 -17.22 11.50 10.04
CA ASP A 347 -16.98 12.83 10.59
C ASP A 347 -17.13 12.84 12.12
N THR A 348 -18.02 12.00 12.68
CA THR A 348 -18.15 11.81 14.14
C THR A 348 -16.87 11.21 14.76
N ILE A 349 -16.28 10.23 14.11
CA ILE A 349 -15.01 9.63 14.57
C ILE A 349 -13.88 10.66 14.52
N LEU A 350 -13.84 11.50 13.48
CA LEU A 350 -12.89 12.61 13.39
C LEU A 350 -13.10 13.63 14.52
N HIS A 351 -14.36 14.01 14.81
CA HIS A 351 -14.71 14.93 15.89
C HIS A 351 -14.34 14.39 17.29
N ALA A 352 -14.46 13.09 17.50
CA ALA A 352 -13.97 12.48 18.74
C ALA A 352 -12.45 12.64 18.88
N GLY A 353 -11.67 12.53 17.78
CA GLY A 353 -10.25 12.83 17.75
C GLY A 353 -9.94 14.31 18.06
N GLU A 354 -10.68 15.24 17.46
CA GLU A 354 -10.59 16.69 17.73
C GLU A 354 -10.79 16.98 19.23
N SER A 355 -11.83 16.40 19.82
CA SER A 355 -12.17 16.60 21.23
C SER A 355 -11.07 16.09 22.18
N LEU A 356 -10.40 14.99 21.83
CA LEU A 356 -9.29 14.43 22.62
C LEU A 356 -8.03 15.30 22.61
N LEU A 357 -7.84 16.12 21.57
CA LEU A 357 -6.66 16.96 21.38
C LEU A 357 -6.81 18.34 22.00
N SER A 358 -8.03 18.80 22.25
CA SER A 358 -8.32 20.14 22.76
C SER A 358 -7.74 20.35 24.17
N GLY A 359 -7.04 21.48 24.37
CA GLY A 359 -6.51 21.90 25.68
C GLY A 359 -5.25 21.18 26.17
N LEU A 360 -4.60 20.38 25.33
CA LEU A 360 -3.38 19.67 25.67
C LEU A 360 -2.12 20.55 25.47
N GLY A 361 -1.10 20.38 26.31
CA GLY A 361 0.22 20.95 26.07
C GLY A 361 1.00 20.20 24.98
N SER A 362 2.06 20.81 24.41
CA SER A 362 2.73 20.41 23.17
C SER A 362 3.13 18.93 23.09
N ALA A 363 3.79 18.38 24.10
CA ALA A 363 4.19 16.97 24.09
C ALA A 363 3.01 16.01 24.16
N ALA A 364 2.01 16.31 25.00
CA ALA A 364 0.80 15.50 25.14
C ALA A 364 -0.06 15.57 23.85
N PHE A 365 -0.23 16.77 23.30
CA PHE A 365 -0.89 16.98 22.02
C PHE A 365 -0.25 16.13 20.93
N THR A 366 1.06 16.23 20.76
CA THR A 366 1.79 15.53 19.70
C THR A 366 1.67 14.01 19.83
N LEU A 367 1.81 13.49 21.07
CA LEU A 367 1.67 12.05 21.31
C LEU A 367 0.24 11.57 21.07
N ILE A 368 -0.77 12.28 21.59
CA ILE A 368 -2.15 11.88 21.43
C ILE A 368 -2.61 12.04 19.98
N ASN A 369 -2.18 13.09 19.29
CA ASN A 369 -2.41 13.25 17.85
C ASN A 369 -1.85 12.05 17.05
N TYR A 370 -0.63 11.60 17.36
CA TYR A 370 -0.05 10.40 16.75
C TYR A 370 -0.90 9.15 17.02
N LEU A 371 -1.39 8.99 18.25
CA LEU A 371 -2.25 7.86 18.64
C LEU A 371 -3.64 7.92 17.98
N VAL A 372 -4.22 9.12 17.83
CA VAL A 372 -5.53 9.35 17.17
C VAL A 372 -5.46 8.92 15.69
N PHE A 373 -4.36 9.18 15.02
CA PHE A 373 -4.21 8.75 13.62
C PHE A 373 -4.11 7.23 13.43
N ILE A 374 -3.80 6.44 14.45
CA ILE A 374 -3.80 4.96 14.35
C ILE A 374 -5.20 4.42 14.02
N PRO A 375 -6.25 4.64 14.85
CA PRO A 375 -7.60 4.18 14.52
C PRO A 375 -8.16 4.87 13.27
N LEU A 376 -7.90 6.16 13.05
CA LEU A 376 -8.34 6.85 11.85
C LEU A 376 -7.77 6.20 10.58
N SER A 377 -6.48 5.86 10.56
CA SER A 377 -5.84 5.19 9.43
C SER A 377 -6.33 3.76 9.24
N PHE A 378 -6.74 3.07 10.31
CA PHE A 378 -7.36 1.76 10.20
C PHE A 378 -8.73 1.82 9.51
N LEU A 379 -9.51 2.86 9.83
CA LEU A 379 -10.85 3.07 9.28
C LEU A 379 -10.82 3.67 7.88
N ILE A 380 -9.87 4.57 7.64
CA ILE A 380 -9.68 5.28 6.37
C ILE A 380 -8.25 4.97 5.86
N PRO A 381 -8.05 3.82 5.18
CA PRO A 381 -6.72 3.38 4.76
C PRO A 381 -6.15 4.20 3.58
N SER A 382 -6.96 5.06 2.95
CA SER A 382 -6.50 6.00 1.93
C SER A 382 -5.74 7.16 2.58
N THR A 383 -4.46 7.26 2.30
CA THR A 383 -3.60 8.32 2.86
C THR A 383 -4.08 9.72 2.44
N SER A 384 -4.35 9.93 1.15
CA SER A 384 -4.88 11.20 0.63
C SER A 384 -6.27 11.52 1.20
N GLY A 385 -7.17 10.54 1.22
CA GLY A 385 -8.51 10.70 1.79
C GLY A 385 -8.48 11.07 3.27
N LEU A 386 -7.63 10.40 4.06
CA LEU A 386 -7.47 10.72 5.47
C LEU A 386 -6.87 12.12 5.67
N ALA A 387 -5.90 12.53 4.86
CA ALA A 387 -5.33 13.88 4.91
C ALA A 387 -6.40 14.96 4.64
N THR A 388 -7.18 14.79 3.56
CA THR A 388 -8.26 15.70 3.16
C THR A 388 -9.31 15.88 4.26
N LEU A 389 -9.69 14.79 4.93
CA LEU A 389 -10.69 14.82 6.00
C LEU A 389 -10.14 15.38 7.32
N SER A 390 -8.91 15.05 7.68
CA SER A 390 -8.41 15.30 9.03
C SER A 390 -7.61 16.59 9.16
N MET A 391 -6.84 16.98 8.14
CA MET A 391 -5.93 18.12 8.28
C MET A 391 -6.64 19.46 8.47
N PRO A 392 -7.75 19.80 7.77
CA PRO A 392 -8.47 21.05 7.99
C PRO A 392 -8.95 21.19 9.45
N VAL A 393 -9.19 20.08 10.13
CA VAL A 393 -9.68 20.05 11.52
C VAL A 393 -8.52 19.98 12.53
N LEU A 394 -7.61 19.01 12.35
CA LEU A 394 -6.59 18.69 13.36
C LEU A 394 -5.33 19.59 13.27
N ALA A 395 -4.98 20.09 12.07
CA ALA A 395 -3.79 20.93 11.95
C ALA A 395 -3.91 22.29 12.66
N PRO A 396 -5.06 23.03 12.60
CA PRO A 396 -5.23 24.27 13.36
C PRO A 396 -5.16 24.08 14.88
N LEU A 397 -5.49 22.91 15.41
CA LEU A 397 -5.41 22.63 16.86
C LEU A 397 -3.96 22.66 17.37
N ALA A 398 -2.99 22.39 16.50
CA ALA A 398 -1.57 22.48 16.84
C ALA A 398 -1.15 23.87 17.29
N ASP A 399 -1.70 24.91 16.64
CA ASP A 399 -1.39 26.31 16.97
C ASP A 399 -1.76 26.66 18.41
N PHE A 400 -2.91 26.16 18.90
CA PHE A 400 -3.36 26.35 20.29
C PHE A 400 -2.50 25.57 21.30
N ALA A 401 -1.90 24.46 20.88
CA ALA A 401 -0.99 23.67 21.71
C ALA A 401 0.46 24.16 21.64
N GLY A 402 0.75 25.20 20.87
CA GLY A 402 2.11 25.69 20.61
C GLY A 402 2.99 24.68 19.85
N VAL A 403 2.38 23.86 18.97
CA VAL A 403 3.05 22.83 18.18
C VAL A 403 3.06 23.21 16.72
N SER A 404 4.18 22.97 16.03
CA SER A 404 4.22 23.17 14.57
C SER A 404 3.26 22.23 13.85
N ARG A 405 2.48 22.77 12.92
CA ARG A 405 1.59 21.97 12.05
C ARG A 405 2.33 20.86 11.28
N SER A 406 3.62 21.06 11.00
CA SER A 406 4.48 20.03 10.39
C SER A 406 4.64 18.77 11.24
N LEU A 407 4.55 18.89 12.58
CA LEU A 407 4.54 17.73 13.47
C LEU A 407 3.22 16.96 13.41
N VAL A 408 2.08 17.66 13.23
CA VAL A 408 0.79 16.99 12.97
C VAL A 408 0.86 16.15 11.70
N ILE A 409 1.41 16.71 10.62
CA ILE A 409 1.60 16.00 9.36
C ILE A 409 2.54 14.80 9.54
N THR A 410 3.65 14.98 10.25
CA THR A 410 4.60 13.89 10.49
C THR A 410 3.98 12.77 11.35
N ALA A 411 3.16 13.12 12.35
CA ALA A 411 2.41 12.17 13.16
C ALA A 411 1.38 11.39 12.31
N PHE A 412 0.62 12.11 11.49
CA PHE A 412 -0.32 11.51 10.54
C PHE A 412 0.36 10.49 9.62
N GLN A 413 1.42 10.90 8.93
CA GLN A 413 2.11 10.04 7.97
C GLN A 413 2.72 8.81 8.63
N SER A 414 3.35 9.01 9.80
CA SER A 414 3.96 7.91 10.53
C SER A 414 2.93 6.90 11.01
N ALA A 415 1.79 7.36 11.55
CA ALA A 415 0.70 6.51 11.97
C ALA A 415 0.05 5.78 10.78
N SER A 416 -0.28 6.52 9.73
CA SER A 416 -0.88 5.97 8.52
C SER A 416 0.05 4.94 7.84
N GLY A 417 1.34 5.25 7.72
CA GLY A 417 2.31 4.33 7.16
C GLY A 417 2.44 3.02 7.96
N ILE A 418 2.42 3.08 9.29
CA ILE A 418 2.44 1.88 10.15
C ILE A 418 1.19 1.04 9.92
N VAL A 419 0.02 1.66 9.99
CA VAL A 419 -1.26 0.95 9.87
C VAL A 419 -1.41 0.34 8.48
N ASN A 420 -1.04 1.06 7.43
CA ASN A 420 -1.14 0.60 6.05
C ASN A 420 -0.16 -0.53 5.67
N MET A 421 0.77 -0.89 6.54
CA MET A 421 1.57 -2.11 6.40
C MET A 421 0.89 -3.37 6.95
N VAL A 422 -0.24 -3.22 7.65
CA VAL A 422 -0.86 -4.36 8.36
C VAL A 422 -2.38 -4.40 8.31
N THR A 423 -3.04 -3.27 8.12
CA THR A 423 -4.51 -3.23 8.21
C THR A 423 -5.19 -4.07 7.13
N PRO A 424 -6.19 -4.89 7.49
CA PRO A 424 -6.96 -5.64 6.51
C PRO A 424 -7.90 -4.74 5.67
N THR A 425 -8.12 -3.50 6.08
CA THR A 425 -8.87 -2.51 5.30
C THR A 425 -8.06 -1.95 4.12
N SER A 426 -6.73 -2.16 4.10
CA SER A 426 -5.88 -1.77 2.98
C SER A 426 -5.93 -2.81 1.86
N ALA A 427 -6.34 -2.38 0.68
CA ALA A 427 -6.33 -3.18 -0.53
C ALA A 427 -4.92 -3.69 -0.89
N VAL A 428 -3.90 -2.86 -0.67
CA VAL A 428 -2.50 -3.19 -0.93
C VAL A 428 -2.03 -4.33 -0.04
N VAL A 429 -2.37 -4.29 1.27
CA VAL A 429 -2.01 -5.37 2.21
C VAL A 429 -2.69 -6.67 1.81
N MET A 430 -4.01 -6.64 1.68
CA MET A 430 -4.76 -7.87 1.41
C MET A 430 -4.51 -8.41 0.00
N GLY A 431 -4.35 -7.52 -0.98
CA GLY A 431 -3.99 -7.88 -2.35
C GLY A 431 -2.58 -8.48 -2.43
N GLY A 432 -1.58 -7.83 -1.84
CA GLY A 432 -0.20 -8.33 -1.81
C GLY A 432 -0.08 -9.69 -1.10
N LEU A 433 -0.77 -9.87 0.03
CA LEU A 433 -0.82 -11.16 0.75
C LEU A 433 -1.51 -12.26 -0.07
N ALA A 434 -2.58 -11.91 -0.80
CA ALA A 434 -3.28 -12.85 -1.66
C ALA A 434 -2.40 -13.33 -2.81
N ILE A 435 -1.73 -12.41 -3.52
CA ILE A 435 -0.78 -12.75 -4.61
C ILE A 435 0.40 -13.57 -4.04
N GLY A 436 0.94 -13.15 -2.90
CA GLY A 436 2.03 -13.82 -2.22
C GLY A 436 1.65 -15.16 -1.60
N ARG A 437 0.35 -15.51 -1.56
CA ARG A 437 -0.19 -16.70 -0.90
C ARG A 437 0.25 -16.79 0.57
N VAL A 438 0.33 -15.63 1.25
CA VAL A 438 0.67 -15.53 2.67
C VAL A 438 -0.61 -15.33 3.47
N PRO A 439 -0.99 -16.27 4.35
CA PRO A 439 -2.15 -16.10 5.23
C PRO A 439 -1.98 -14.88 6.14
N TYR A 440 -3.05 -14.12 6.33
CA TYR A 440 -3.02 -12.87 7.10
C TYR A 440 -2.53 -13.09 8.56
N ASP A 441 -2.90 -14.20 9.20
CA ASP A 441 -2.41 -14.54 10.54
C ASP A 441 -0.89 -14.78 10.58
N ARG A 442 -0.31 -15.29 9.49
CA ARG A 442 1.14 -15.50 9.37
C ARG A 442 1.85 -14.17 9.16
N TRP A 443 1.24 -13.27 8.39
CA TRP A 443 1.71 -11.91 8.23
C TRP A 443 1.72 -11.16 9.57
N LEU A 444 0.62 -11.20 10.33
CA LEU A 444 0.54 -10.61 11.66
C LEU A 444 1.65 -11.11 12.60
N LYS A 445 1.90 -12.43 12.62
CA LYS A 445 2.98 -13.02 13.42
C LYS A 445 4.35 -12.54 13.01
N PHE A 446 4.55 -12.26 11.72
CA PHE A 446 5.80 -11.72 11.21
C PHE A 446 5.95 -10.24 11.57
N VAL A 447 4.94 -9.42 11.32
CA VAL A 447 5.09 -7.96 11.26
C VAL A 447 4.91 -7.25 12.62
N TRP A 448 4.22 -7.82 13.61
CA TRP A 448 3.83 -7.11 14.83
C TRP A 448 5.00 -6.54 15.64
N LYS A 449 6.12 -7.30 15.78
CA LYS A 449 7.32 -6.82 16.49
C LYS A 449 7.99 -5.67 15.74
N TYR A 450 8.05 -5.78 14.43
CA TYR A 450 8.57 -4.72 13.57
C TYR A 450 7.73 -3.45 13.70
N LEU A 451 6.41 -3.56 13.61
CA LEU A 451 5.50 -2.42 13.74
C LEU A 451 5.65 -1.75 15.11
N LEU A 452 5.79 -2.52 16.19
CA LEU A 452 6.04 -1.97 17.52
C LEU A 452 7.35 -1.17 17.57
N ILE A 453 8.43 -1.69 16.98
CA ILE A 453 9.73 -0.99 16.92
C ILE A 453 9.59 0.33 16.15
N ILE A 454 8.96 0.30 14.97
CA ILE A 454 8.79 1.50 14.14
C ILE A 454 7.82 2.50 14.80
N PHE A 455 6.76 2.01 15.45
CA PHE A 455 5.82 2.84 16.19
C PHE A 455 6.53 3.61 17.32
N LEU A 456 7.35 2.92 18.12
CA LEU A 456 8.11 3.56 19.20
C LEU A 456 9.18 4.52 18.64
N LEU A 457 9.88 4.14 17.58
CA LEU A 457 10.86 4.98 16.92
C LEU A 457 10.23 6.31 16.46
N ALA A 458 9.15 6.22 15.65
CA ALA A 458 8.48 7.41 15.14
C ALA A 458 7.89 8.26 16.27
N GLY A 459 7.22 7.64 17.25
CA GLY A 459 6.64 8.33 18.39
C GLY A 459 7.70 9.09 19.22
N VAL A 460 8.83 8.44 19.54
CA VAL A 460 9.94 9.10 20.27
C VAL A 460 10.51 10.27 19.46
N MET A 461 10.75 10.09 18.16
CA MET A 461 11.32 11.14 17.33
C MET A 461 10.36 12.34 17.17
N ILE A 462 9.06 12.10 17.03
CA ILE A 462 8.04 13.15 16.91
C ILE A 462 7.89 13.90 18.24
N VAL A 463 7.79 13.20 19.38
CA VAL A 463 7.65 13.83 20.70
C VAL A 463 8.90 14.59 21.10
N THR A 464 10.10 14.06 20.82
CA THR A 464 11.33 14.79 21.09
C THR A 464 11.47 16.05 20.25
N ALA A 465 11.00 16.03 19.00
CA ALA A 465 10.95 17.24 18.16
C ALA A 465 9.96 18.27 18.72
N ALA A 466 8.81 17.85 19.26
CA ALA A 466 7.84 18.75 19.89
C ALA A 466 8.35 19.38 21.21
N LEU A 467 9.26 18.71 21.93
CA LEU A 467 9.88 19.25 23.13
C LEU A 467 11.05 20.20 22.83
N ALA A 468 11.61 20.13 21.63
CA ALA A 468 12.74 20.94 21.19
C ALA A 468 12.32 22.20 20.40
N SER A 469 11.04 22.28 19.98
CA SER A 469 10.43 23.45 19.33
C SER A 469 9.82 24.41 20.33
#